data_a356c33a67304da78b21854cee4fa7d4
#
_entry.id   a356c33a67304da78b21854cee4fa7d4
#
_cell.length_a   1.000
_cell.length_b   1.000
_cell.length_c   1.000
_cell.angle_alpha   90.00
_cell.angle_beta   90.00
_cell.angle_gamma   90.00
#
_symmetry.space_group_name_H-M   'P 1'
#
loop_
_entity.id
_entity.type
_entity.pdbx_description
1 polymer ?
#
loop_
_entity_poly.entity_id
_entity_poly.type
_entity_poly.pdbx_seq_one_letter_code
_entity_poly.pdbx_strand_id
1 'polypeptide(L)' 'MLKATNILWDTDYDDDGKLPTEINIPEGMTDEDEISDYLSEVTGYCHQGYVLEGK' A
#
# COMPACT_ATOMS: atom_id res chain seq x y z
N MET A 1 -3.84 -14.30 -4.67
CA MET A 1 -3.71 -13.22 -3.69
C MET A 1 -2.87 -12.11 -4.27
N LEU A 2 -3.24 -10.90 -3.97
CA LEU A 2 -2.48 -9.74 -4.42
C LEU A 2 -1.61 -9.21 -3.29
N LYS A 3 -0.55 -8.54 -3.67
CA LYS A 3 0.37 -7.91 -2.73
C LYS A 3 0.82 -6.60 -3.32
N ALA A 4 0.73 -5.53 -2.54
CA ALA A 4 1.26 -4.24 -2.95
C ALA A 4 2.73 -4.17 -2.55
N THR A 5 3.59 -3.83 -3.51
CA THR A 5 5.02 -3.76 -3.28
C THR A 5 5.56 -2.42 -3.76
N ASN A 6 6.78 -2.11 -3.35
CA ASN A 6 7.43 -0.86 -3.72
C ASN A 6 6.53 0.34 -3.47
N ILE A 7 5.88 0.35 -2.32
CA ILE A 7 4.95 1.41 -1.97
C ILE A 7 5.72 2.67 -1.64
N LEU A 8 5.38 3.75 -2.30
CA LEU A 8 5.97 5.06 -2.04
C LEU A 8 4.98 5.87 -1.22
N TRP A 9 5.31 6.13 0.02
CA TRP A 9 4.42 6.84 0.92
C TRP A 9 4.64 8.34 0.84
N ASP A 10 3.55 9.09 0.92
CA ASP A 10 3.62 10.54 0.92
C ASP A 10 3.79 11.01 2.35
N THR A 11 4.99 10.83 2.86
CA THR A 11 5.32 11.19 4.24
C THR A 11 6.56 12.05 4.28
N ASP A 12 6.75 12.69 5.41
CA ASP A 12 8.00 13.37 5.67
C ASP A 12 9.09 12.33 5.91
N TYR A 13 10.32 12.74 5.72
CA TYR A 13 11.47 11.84 5.76
C TYR A 13 11.60 11.04 7.06
N ASP A 14 11.08 11.54 8.14
CA ASP A 14 11.25 10.86 9.42
C ASP A 14 10.44 9.59 9.55
N ASP A 15 9.31 9.53 8.86
CA ASP A 15 8.42 8.38 8.97
C ASP A 15 8.63 7.36 7.87
N ASP A 16 9.43 7.71 6.89
CA ASP A 16 9.61 6.88 5.71
C ASP A 16 10.14 5.48 6.05
N GLY A 17 11.06 5.41 6.98
CA GLY A 17 11.65 4.14 7.36
C GLY A 17 10.79 3.27 8.24
N LYS A 18 9.67 3.81 8.72
CA LYS A 18 8.80 3.08 9.63
C LYS A 18 7.60 2.46 8.92
N LEU A 19 7.35 2.87 7.70
CA LEU A 19 6.19 2.38 6.96
C LEU A 19 6.57 1.16 6.14
N PRO A 20 5.66 0.19 6.03
CA PRO A 20 5.94 -1.00 5.23
C PRO A 20 5.95 -0.64 3.75
N THR A 21 6.86 -1.25 3.01
CA THR A 21 6.88 -1.09 1.56
C THR A 21 6.10 -2.18 0.87
N GLU A 22 5.64 -3.18 1.61
CA GLU A 22 4.87 -4.28 1.08
C GLU A 22 3.70 -4.56 2.00
N ILE A 23 2.52 -4.73 1.42
CA ILE A 23 1.32 -5.02 2.18
C ILE A 23 0.53 -6.08 1.43
N ASN A 24 0.14 -7.14 2.14
CA ASN A 24 -0.71 -8.16 1.55
C ASN A 24 -2.12 -7.62 1.40
N ILE A 25 -2.72 -7.87 0.24
CA ILE A 25 -4.06 -7.39 -0.06
C ILE A 25 -5.05 -8.50 0.27
N PRO A 26 -6.16 -8.18 0.93
CA PRO A 26 -7.16 -9.21 1.25
C PRO A 26 -7.68 -9.91 0.01
N GLU A 27 -7.97 -11.18 0.17
CA GLU A 27 -8.53 -11.96 -0.91
C GLU A 27 -9.89 -11.39 -1.32
N GLY A 28 -10.10 -11.27 -2.62
CA GLY A 28 -11.33 -10.69 -3.13
C GLY A 28 -11.27 -9.22 -3.41
N MET A 29 -10.26 -8.53 -2.90
CA MET A 29 -10.09 -7.11 -3.17
C MET A 29 -9.22 -6.96 -4.43
N THR A 30 -9.85 -6.64 -5.53
CA THR A 30 -9.17 -6.54 -6.82
C THR A 30 -9.28 -5.16 -7.45
N ASP A 31 -10.10 -4.29 -6.88
CA ASP A 31 -10.31 -2.95 -7.41
C ASP A 31 -9.19 -2.03 -6.92
N GLU A 32 -8.54 -1.30 -7.84
CA GLU A 32 -7.44 -0.44 -7.47
C GLU A 32 -7.87 0.66 -6.51
N ASP A 33 -9.07 1.17 -6.65
CA ASP A 33 -9.56 2.19 -5.74
C ASP A 33 -9.70 1.63 -4.32
N GLU A 34 -10.19 0.41 -4.21
CA GLU A 34 -10.31 -0.23 -2.91
C GLU A 34 -8.96 -0.54 -2.32
N ILE A 35 -8.02 -0.98 -3.15
CA ILE A 35 -6.68 -1.31 -2.69
C ILE A 35 -5.98 -0.04 -2.19
N SER A 36 -6.10 1.04 -2.95
CA SER A 36 -5.52 2.31 -2.57
C SER A 36 -6.07 2.79 -1.23
N ASP A 37 -7.38 2.69 -1.07
CA ASP A 37 -8.04 3.07 0.17
C ASP A 37 -7.58 2.20 1.33
N TYR A 38 -7.45 0.91 1.07
CA TYR A 38 -6.99 -0.05 2.08
C TYR A 38 -5.58 0.29 2.55
N LEU A 39 -4.68 0.60 1.62
CA LEU A 39 -3.32 0.95 1.99
C LEU A 39 -3.27 2.18 2.88
N SER A 40 -4.07 3.19 2.54
CA SER A 40 -4.13 4.40 3.36
C SER A 40 -4.74 4.13 4.73
N GLU A 41 -5.72 3.25 4.78
CA GLU A 41 -6.42 2.97 6.02
C GLU A 41 -5.55 2.20 7.02
N VAL A 42 -4.79 1.22 6.55
CA VAL A 42 -4.00 0.40 7.45
C VAL A 42 -2.80 1.13 8.02
N THR A 43 -2.35 2.18 7.36
CA THR A 43 -1.19 2.94 7.81
C THR A 43 -1.54 4.32 8.30
N GLY A 44 -2.67 4.86 7.85
CA GLY A 44 -3.04 6.24 8.16
C GLY A 44 -2.30 7.25 7.32
N TYR A 45 -1.57 6.82 6.30
CA TYR A 45 -0.80 7.72 5.43
C TYR A 45 -1.25 7.56 4.00
N CYS A 46 -1.05 8.61 3.21
CA CYS A 46 -1.29 8.55 1.78
C CYS A 46 -0.07 7.98 1.08
N HIS A 47 -0.29 7.36 -0.06
CA HIS A 47 0.80 6.83 -0.86
C HIS A 47 0.86 7.55 -2.20
N GLN A 48 2.05 7.59 -2.80
CA GLN A 48 2.24 8.21 -4.10
C GLN A 48 2.17 7.19 -5.23
N GLY A 49 2.47 5.95 -4.92
CA GLY A 49 2.41 4.90 -5.90
C GLY A 49 2.80 3.57 -5.31
N TYR A 50 2.51 2.52 -6.03
CA TYR A 50 2.83 1.17 -5.60
C TYR A 50 2.74 0.24 -6.79
N VAL A 51 3.26 -0.98 -6.63
CA VAL A 51 3.18 -2.02 -7.64
C VAL A 51 2.34 -3.17 -7.07
N LEU A 52 1.45 -3.71 -7.89
CA LEU A 52 0.66 -4.87 -7.48
C LEU A 52 1.27 -6.11 -8.08
N GLU A 53 1.48 -7.11 -7.24
CA GLU A 53 1.94 -8.41 -7.66
C GLU A 53 0.89 -9.44 -7.31
N GLY A 54 0.55 -10.29 -8.25
CA GLY A 54 -0.44 -11.31 -8.05
C GLY A 54 0.15 -12.69 -8.24
N LYS A 55 -0.46 -13.64 -7.56
CA LYS A 55 -0.07 -15.03 -7.71
C LYS A 55 -1.26 -15.90 -7.89
#